data_7978d448bd71b892385190fa6b5e6084
#
_entry.id   7978d448bd71b892385190fa6b5e6084
#
_cell.length_a   1.000
_cell.length_b   1.000
_cell.length_c   1.000
_cell.angle_alpha   90.00
_cell.angle_beta   90.00
_cell.angle_gamma   90.00
#
_symmetry.space_group_name_H-M   'P 1'
#
loop_
_entity.id
_entity.type
_entity.pdbx_description
1 polymer ?
#
loop_
_entity_poly.entity_id
_entity_poly.type
_entity_poly.pdbx_seq_one_letter_code
_entity_poly.pdbx_strand_id
1 'polypeptide(L)'
;MPKESRLGTLDGVKPSLEAPPIHAPEPLVSTLAPDSVHDLRGGLIEELRYPNSAALVVAGVPGAGKSTTLRRFFGATSNIETPRHGPDGAIVLDSHQARISLRRRLWWLPYPLWRPVVHTVHFLAIHAALRDTTGPVVIHDCATFRWTRVLIAHWAALYGRDLHLIMLDVPPTVARAGQYARGRRVNGVAFTLHVRRWRRLMRTITIERRRPTDGSRSVVIVDRATVNRMRRVKFVA
;
A
#
# COMPACT_ATOMS: atom_id res chain seq x y z
N MET A 1 -43.08 68.71 -41.87
CA MET A 1 -42.21 68.87 -40.67
C MET A 1 -42.04 67.56 -40.02
N PRO A 2 -40.89 66.82 -40.18
CA PRO A 2 -40.63 65.57 -39.52
C PRO A 2 -39.96 65.78 -38.17
N LYS A 3 -40.37 64.97 -37.18
CA LYS A 3 -39.79 64.91 -35.83
C LYS A 3 -38.54 64.07 -35.85
N GLU A 4 -37.46 64.66 -35.37
CA GLU A 4 -36.20 63.99 -35.05
C GLU A 4 -36.37 63.06 -33.86
N SER A 5 -36.05 61.78 -34.02
CA SER A 5 -35.89 60.81 -32.93
C SER A 5 -34.45 60.70 -32.56
N ARG A 6 -34.14 61.00 -31.30
CA ARG A 6 -32.81 60.86 -30.71
C ARG A 6 -32.47 59.36 -30.50
N LEU A 7 -31.38 58.93 -31.10
CA LEU A 7 -30.74 57.65 -30.80
C LEU A 7 -30.01 57.77 -29.44
N GLY A 8 -30.43 56.95 -28.48
CA GLY A 8 -29.71 56.76 -27.24
C GLY A 8 -28.52 55.81 -27.47
N THR A 9 -27.34 56.26 -27.10
CA THR A 9 -26.08 55.48 -27.09
C THR A 9 -26.18 54.44 -26.00
N LEU A 10 -26.14 53.14 -26.38
CA LEU A 10 -25.97 52.03 -25.46
C LEU A 10 -24.47 51.85 -25.19
N ASP A 11 -24.02 52.28 -24.03
CA ASP A 11 -22.70 51.97 -23.50
C ASP A 11 -22.58 50.44 -23.27
N GLY A 12 -21.73 49.79 -24.11
CA GLY A 12 -21.41 48.37 -24.01
C GLY A 12 -20.52 48.09 -22.83
N VAL A 13 -21.07 47.56 -21.77
CA VAL A 13 -20.31 46.95 -20.71
C VAL A 13 -19.74 45.64 -21.23
N LYS A 14 -18.43 45.60 -21.54
CA LYS A 14 -17.71 44.37 -21.81
C LYS A 14 -17.56 43.58 -20.50
N PRO A 15 -18.01 42.33 -20.39
CA PRO A 15 -17.66 41.50 -19.25
C PRO A 15 -16.17 41.14 -19.35
N SER A 16 -15.39 41.62 -18.41
CA SER A 16 -14.02 41.14 -18.19
C SER A 16 -14.11 39.68 -17.78
N LEU A 17 -13.76 38.76 -18.69
CA LEU A 17 -13.49 37.36 -18.38
C LEU A 17 -12.14 37.34 -17.60
N GLU A 18 -12.17 37.55 -16.30
CA GLU A 18 -11.04 37.18 -15.45
C GLU A 18 -10.93 35.65 -15.50
N ALA A 19 -9.82 35.17 -16.08
CA ALA A 19 -9.46 33.78 -16.00
C ALA A 19 -9.35 33.35 -14.54
N PRO A 20 -9.87 32.19 -14.12
CA PRO A 20 -9.72 31.72 -12.74
C PRO A 20 -8.23 31.65 -12.40
N PRO A 21 -7.87 31.95 -11.14
CA PRO A 21 -6.48 31.94 -10.72
C PRO A 21 -5.92 30.54 -10.96
N ILE A 22 -4.85 30.46 -11.75
CA ILE A 22 -4.04 29.26 -11.94
C ILE A 22 -3.49 28.95 -10.55
N HIS A 23 -4.08 27.97 -9.85
CA HIS A 23 -3.49 27.45 -8.64
C HIS A 23 -2.08 26.98 -9.01
N ALA A 24 -1.08 27.60 -8.42
CA ALA A 24 0.30 27.11 -8.51
C ALA A 24 0.30 25.63 -8.10
N PRO A 25 0.98 24.74 -8.85
CA PRO A 25 1.04 23.33 -8.48
C PRO A 25 1.60 23.25 -7.05
N GLU A 26 0.87 22.53 -6.17
CA GLU A 26 1.34 22.25 -4.81
C GLU A 26 2.79 21.75 -4.88
N PRO A 27 3.67 22.20 -3.98
CA PRO A 27 5.07 21.84 -4.02
C PRO A 27 5.18 20.32 -4.03
N LEU A 28 5.91 19.77 -5.00
CA LEU A 28 6.22 18.34 -5.10
C LEU A 28 6.94 17.94 -3.82
N VAL A 29 6.28 17.23 -2.93
CA VAL A 29 6.94 16.59 -1.80
C VAL A 29 7.78 15.46 -2.37
N SER A 30 9.03 15.76 -2.74
CA SER A 30 9.91 14.79 -3.38
C SER A 30 10.28 13.62 -2.46
N THR A 31 10.31 13.88 -1.15
CA THR A 31 10.75 12.90 -0.14
C THR A 31 9.91 13.03 1.14
N LEU A 32 9.45 11.90 1.68
CA LEU A 32 8.72 11.82 2.95
C LEU A 32 9.34 10.77 3.86
N ALA A 33 9.65 11.14 5.10
CA ALA A 33 9.91 10.22 6.21
C ALA A 33 8.63 10.13 7.07
N PRO A 34 7.77 9.11 6.89
CA PRO A 34 6.47 9.10 7.52
C PRO A 34 6.57 8.74 9.01
N ASP A 35 5.94 9.56 9.85
CA ASP A 35 5.87 9.45 11.31
C ASP A 35 4.44 9.31 11.86
N SER A 36 3.47 9.49 11.01
CA SER A 36 2.04 9.52 11.33
C SER A 36 1.20 8.87 10.23
N VAL A 37 -0.06 9.23 10.11
CA VAL A 37 -0.94 8.78 9.04
C VAL A 37 -0.90 9.79 7.89
N HIS A 38 -0.44 9.36 6.73
CA HIS A 38 -0.35 10.14 5.51
C HIS A 38 -1.24 9.54 4.42
N ASP A 39 -2.20 10.29 3.93
CA ASP A 39 -3.00 9.92 2.76
C ASP A 39 -2.40 10.57 1.51
N LEU A 40 -1.70 9.75 0.72
CA LEU A 40 -0.98 10.19 -0.47
C LEU A 40 -1.67 9.73 -1.76
N ARG A 41 -2.94 9.33 -1.69
CA ARG A 41 -3.70 8.95 -2.89
C ARG A 41 -3.83 10.15 -3.85
N GLY A 42 -3.51 9.93 -5.11
CA GLY A 42 -3.45 10.98 -6.13
C GLY A 42 -2.23 11.92 -6.01
N GLY A 43 -1.49 11.87 -4.91
CA GLY A 43 -0.35 12.74 -4.63
C GLY A 43 0.87 12.46 -5.49
N LEU A 44 1.79 13.43 -5.50
CA LEU A 44 3.09 13.35 -6.17
C LEU A 44 4.18 13.19 -5.12
N ILE A 45 4.62 11.96 -4.91
CA ILE A 45 5.76 11.63 -4.04
C ILE A 45 6.76 10.77 -4.80
N GLU A 46 8.03 11.08 -4.68
CA GLU A 46 9.10 10.35 -5.34
C GLU A 46 9.76 9.32 -4.44
N GLU A 47 9.94 9.63 -3.17
CA GLU A 47 10.70 8.79 -2.24
C GLU A 47 10.03 8.70 -0.87
N LEU A 48 9.92 7.47 -0.33
CA LEU A 48 9.61 7.21 1.08
C LEU A 48 10.89 6.77 1.79
N ARG A 49 11.15 7.34 2.98
CA ARG A 49 12.29 6.97 3.84
C ARG A 49 11.81 6.38 5.13
N TYR A 50 12.39 5.26 5.52
CA TYR A 50 12.14 4.59 6.78
C TYR A 50 13.45 4.32 7.52
N PRO A 51 13.41 4.18 8.85
CA PRO A 51 14.59 3.77 9.61
C PRO A 51 15.12 2.40 9.17
N ASN A 52 16.42 2.19 9.27
CA ASN A 52 17.03 0.91 8.92
C ASN A 52 16.54 -0.26 9.82
N SER A 53 16.08 0.03 11.04
CA SER A 53 15.46 -0.95 11.95
C SER A 53 13.96 -1.22 11.65
N ALA A 54 13.36 -0.60 10.63
CA ALA A 54 11.93 -0.66 10.39
C ALA A 54 11.42 -2.07 10.07
N ALA A 55 10.22 -2.38 10.58
CA ALA A 55 9.35 -3.42 10.07
C ALA A 55 8.29 -2.78 9.15
N LEU A 56 8.40 -3.00 7.85
CA LEU A 56 7.52 -2.37 6.84
C LEU A 56 6.52 -3.36 6.27
N VAL A 57 5.24 -3.19 6.55
CA VAL A 57 4.17 -4.01 5.99
C VAL A 57 3.59 -3.37 4.74
N VAL A 58 3.65 -4.07 3.61
CA VAL A 58 2.96 -3.68 2.37
C VAL A 58 1.61 -4.38 2.33
N ALA A 59 0.55 -3.61 2.55
CA ALA A 59 -0.81 -4.08 2.76
C ALA A 59 -1.77 -3.74 1.60
N GLY A 60 -2.88 -4.48 1.50
CA GLY A 60 -3.92 -4.23 0.50
C GLY A 60 -4.73 -5.48 0.19
N VAL A 61 -5.90 -5.32 -0.41
CA VAL A 61 -6.74 -6.46 -0.79
C VAL A 61 -6.03 -7.37 -1.82
N PRO A 62 -6.43 -8.65 -1.94
CA PRO A 62 -5.93 -9.52 -3.00
C PRO A 62 -6.14 -8.88 -4.39
N GLY A 63 -5.06 -8.77 -5.19
CA GLY A 63 -5.09 -8.12 -6.50
C GLY A 63 -4.80 -6.61 -6.50
N ALA A 64 -4.63 -5.97 -5.35
CA ALA A 64 -4.33 -4.52 -5.28
C ALA A 64 -3.01 -4.12 -5.96
N GLY A 65 -2.04 -5.04 -6.07
CA GLY A 65 -0.74 -4.74 -6.68
C GLY A 65 0.46 -4.90 -5.75
N LYS A 66 0.26 -5.37 -4.51
CA LYS A 66 1.33 -5.53 -3.50
C LYS A 66 2.60 -6.22 -4.03
N SER A 67 2.47 -7.39 -4.67
CA SER A 67 3.63 -8.09 -5.23
C SER A 67 4.33 -7.31 -6.35
N THR A 68 3.61 -6.44 -7.07
CA THR A 68 4.21 -5.54 -8.07
C THR A 68 4.99 -4.43 -7.37
N THR A 69 4.44 -3.87 -6.29
CA THR A 69 5.10 -2.89 -5.43
C THR A 69 6.39 -3.47 -4.82
N LEU A 70 6.31 -4.69 -4.26
CA LEU A 70 7.48 -5.38 -3.70
C LEU A 70 8.55 -5.64 -4.75
N ARG A 71 8.17 -6.06 -5.94
CA ARG A 71 9.12 -6.27 -7.04
C ARG A 71 9.77 -4.98 -7.48
N ARG A 72 9.00 -3.91 -7.60
CA ARG A 72 9.47 -2.60 -8.06
C ARG A 72 10.46 -1.97 -7.10
N PHE A 73 10.15 -1.93 -5.81
CA PHE A 73 10.95 -1.19 -4.84
C PHE A 73 12.00 -2.07 -4.13
N PHE A 74 11.73 -3.37 -4.00
CA PHE A 74 12.60 -4.27 -3.24
C PHE A 74 13.13 -5.44 -4.07
N GLY A 75 12.94 -5.43 -5.40
CA GLY A 75 13.45 -6.48 -6.28
C GLY A 75 12.87 -7.88 -6.00
N ALA A 76 11.76 -7.99 -5.27
CA ALA A 76 11.15 -9.26 -4.93
C ALA A 76 10.65 -10.00 -6.17
N THR A 77 11.12 -11.22 -6.41
CA THR A 77 10.65 -12.07 -7.49
C THR A 77 9.75 -13.17 -6.95
N SER A 78 8.70 -13.52 -7.71
CA SER A 78 7.70 -14.49 -7.29
C SER A 78 8.15 -15.97 -7.32
N ASN A 79 9.38 -16.23 -7.76
CA ASN A 79 9.86 -17.60 -8.02
C ASN A 79 10.98 -18.05 -7.05
N ILE A 80 11.21 -17.33 -5.95
CA ILE A 80 12.26 -17.63 -4.98
C ILE A 80 11.62 -18.22 -3.73
N GLU A 81 12.17 -19.32 -3.23
CA GLU A 81 11.69 -20.06 -2.04
C GLU A 81 12.14 -19.40 -0.73
N THR A 82 13.26 -18.71 -0.76
CA THR A 82 13.87 -18.08 0.42
C THR A 82 13.56 -16.59 0.48
N PRO A 83 13.59 -15.97 1.68
CA PRO A 83 13.58 -14.52 1.81
C PRO A 83 14.67 -13.89 0.96
N ARG A 84 14.36 -12.79 0.29
CA ARG A 84 15.32 -12.08 -0.56
C ARG A 84 15.87 -10.87 0.15
N HIS A 85 17.17 -10.63 -0.04
CA HIS A 85 17.78 -9.35 0.28
C HIS A 85 17.44 -8.34 -0.82
N GLY A 86 16.71 -7.30 -0.44
CA GLY A 86 16.39 -6.16 -1.28
C GLY A 86 17.43 -5.05 -1.16
N PRO A 87 17.19 -3.89 -1.76
CA PRO A 87 17.97 -2.69 -1.53
C PRO A 87 18.12 -2.38 -0.04
N ASP A 88 19.22 -1.74 0.33
CA ASP A 88 19.54 -1.34 1.71
C ASP A 88 19.57 -2.53 2.71
N GLY A 89 19.84 -3.75 2.23
CA GLY A 89 19.87 -4.97 3.05
C GLY A 89 18.52 -5.46 3.55
N ALA A 90 17.42 -4.94 3.03
CA ALA A 90 16.07 -5.31 3.46
C ALA A 90 15.76 -6.78 3.20
N ILE A 91 15.24 -7.48 4.21
CA ILE A 91 14.71 -8.85 4.04
C ILE A 91 13.25 -8.78 3.62
N VAL A 92 12.92 -9.34 2.45
CA VAL A 92 11.57 -9.32 1.88
C VAL A 92 10.88 -10.67 2.08
N LEU A 93 9.76 -10.66 2.80
CA LEU A 93 8.95 -11.84 3.14
C LEU A 93 7.61 -11.79 2.40
N ASP A 94 7.40 -12.79 1.51
CA ASP A 94 6.12 -12.98 0.82
C ASP A 94 5.57 -14.39 1.13
N SER A 95 4.31 -14.50 1.49
CA SER A 95 3.62 -15.78 1.69
C SER A 95 3.69 -16.71 0.47
N HIS A 96 3.99 -16.17 -0.70
CA HIS A 96 4.23 -16.96 -1.91
C HIS A 96 5.51 -17.79 -1.81
N GLN A 97 6.54 -17.33 -1.13
CA GLN A 97 7.79 -18.07 -0.88
C GLN A 97 7.48 -19.35 -0.10
N ALA A 98 6.76 -19.25 1.02
CA ALA A 98 6.33 -20.39 1.82
C ALA A 98 5.45 -21.37 0.99
N ARG A 99 4.61 -20.85 0.09
CA ARG A 99 3.81 -21.69 -0.81
C ARG A 99 4.67 -22.47 -1.80
N ILE A 100 5.70 -21.87 -2.39
CA ILE A 100 6.58 -22.55 -3.34
C ILE A 100 7.36 -23.66 -2.64
N SER A 101 7.98 -23.38 -1.50
CA SER A 101 8.78 -24.35 -0.75
C SER A 101 7.94 -25.55 -0.29
N LEU A 102 6.72 -25.31 0.18
CA LEU A 102 5.81 -26.38 0.60
C LEU A 102 5.21 -27.17 -0.57
N ARG A 103 5.04 -26.55 -1.73
CA ARG A 103 4.46 -27.24 -2.90
C ARG A 103 5.27 -28.46 -3.32
N ARG A 104 6.58 -28.45 -3.18
CA ARG A 104 7.45 -29.60 -3.49
C ARG A 104 7.17 -30.80 -2.60
N ARG A 105 6.79 -30.56 -1.33
CA ARG A 105 6.52 -31.60 -0.34
C ARG A 105 5.06 -32.03 -0.30
N LEU A 106 4.14 -31.11 -0.63
CA LEU A 106 2.69 -31.30 -0.50
C LEU A 106 1.97 -31.24 -1.85
N TRP A 107 2.66 -31.54 -2.97
CA TRP A 107 2.11 -31.47 -4.31
C TRP A 107 0.89 -32.39 -4.53
N TRP A 108 0.84 -33.51 -3.80
CA TRP A 108 -0.21 -34.52 -3.85
C TRP A 108 -1.48 -34.13 -3.08
N LEU A 109 -1.41 -33.10 -2.22
CA LEU A 109 -2.52 -32.64 -1.40
C LEU A 109 -3.20 -31.44 -2.05
N PRO A 110 -4.55 -31.35 -2.09
CA PRO A 110 -5.26 -30.16 -2.57
C PRO A 110 -4.88 -28.90 -1.78
N TYR A 111 -4.58 -27.79 -2.47
CA TYR A 111 -4.09 -26.56 -1.87
C TYR A 111 -4.92 -26.04 -0.67
N PRO A 112 -6.28 -26.11 -0.67
CA PRO A 112 -7.07 -25.65 0.47
C PRO A 112 -6.70 -26.34 1.79
N LEU A 113 -6.27 -27.61 1.75
CA LEU A 113 -5.96 -28.39 2.95
C LEU A 113 -4.62 -27.98 3.59
N TRP A 114 -3.63 -27.59 2.80
CA TRP A 114 -2.33 -27.15 3.34
C TRP A 114 -2.13 -25.63 3.34
N ARG A 115 -3.13 -24.87 2.91
CA ARG A 115 -3.11 -23.40 3.01
C ARG A 115 -2.86 -22.88 4.43
N PRO A 116 -3.43 -23.43 5.51
CA PRO A 116 -3.07 -23.05 6.88
C PRO A 116 -1.58 -23.19 7.18
N VAL A 117 -0.96 -24.30 6.71
CA VAL A 117 0.48 -24.55 6.89
C VAL A 117 1.31 -23.45 6.20
N VAL A 118 0.93 -23.00 4.99
CA VAL A 118 1.60 -21.87 4.31
C VAL A 118 1.57 -20.62 5.18
N HIS A 119 0.42 -20.31 5.77
CA HIS A 119 0.30 -19.14 6.64
C HIS A 119 1.15 -19.28 7.90
N THR A 120 1.15 -20.44 8.55
CA THR A 120 1.98 -20.70 9.73
C THR A 120 3.46 -20.53 9.40
N VAL A 121 3.95 -21.16 8.33
CA VAL A 121 5.35 -21.05 7.89
C VAL A 121 5.70 -19.59 7.57
N HIS A 122 4.81 -18.85 6.91
CA HIS A 122 5.01 -17.44 6.62
C HIS A 122 5.12 -16.59 7.88
N PHE A 123 4.23 -16.80 8.86
CA PHE A 123 4.30 -16.06 10.14
C PHE A 123 5.53 -16.43 10.96
N LEU A 124 5.95 -17.70 10.97
CA LEU A 124 7.21 -18.11 11.61
C LEU A 124 8.41 -17.44 10.95
N ALA A 125 8.41 -17.32 9.62
CA ALA A 125 9.47 -16.62 8.90
C ALA A 125 9.48 -15.12 9.23
N ILE A 126 8.31 -14.47 9.37
CA ILE A 126 8.21 -13.07 9.82
C ILE A 126 8.79 -12.93 11.23
N HIS A 127 8.38 -13.79 12.16
CA HIS A 127 8.87 -13.78 13.54
C HIS A 127 10.40 -13.93 13.60
N ALA A 128 10.95 -14.93 12.88
CA ALA A 128 12.39 -15.15 12.82
C ALA A 128 13.13 -13.94 12.22
N ALA A 129 12.64 -13.37 11.10
CA ALA A 129 13.28 -12.22 10.49
C ALA A 129 13.27 -10.99 11.41
N LEU A 130 12.16 -10.72 12.10
CA LEU A 130 12.09 -9.60 13.04
C LEU A 130 13.04 -9.78 14.23
N ARG A 131 13.28 -11.02 14.67
CA ARG A 131 14.18 -11.36 15.78
C ARG A 131 15.66 -11.33 15.39
N ASP A 132 15.99 -11.98 14.27
CA ASP A 132 17.37 -12.39 13.96
C ASP A 132 18.12 -11.40 13.07
N THR A 133 17.43 -10.38 12.51
CA THR A 133 18.08 -9.40 11.63
C THR A 133 18.24 -8.04 12.30
N THR A 134 19.25 -7.30 11.93
CA THR A 134 19.44 -5.89 12.34
C THR A 134 18.92 -4.91 11.28
N GLY A 135 18.86 -5.35 10.03
CA GLY A 135 18.39 -4.55 8.89
C GLY A 135 16.86 -4.51 8.78
N PRO A 136 16.34 -3.81 7.78
CA PRO A 136 14.89 -3.63 7.59
C PRO A 136 14.21 -4.92 7.17
N VAL A 137 12.97 -5.12 7.64
CA VAL A 137 12.13 -6.29 7.30
C VAL A 137 10.90 -5.80 6.56
N VAL A 138 10.74 -6.24 5.31
CA VAL A 138 9.59 -5.90 4.45
C VAL A 138 8.65 -7.10 4.38
N ILE A 139 7.41 -6.90 4.79
CA ILE A 139 6.42 -7.97 4.96
C ILE A 139 5.27 -7.78 3.97
N HIS A 140 4.98 -8.81 3.18
CA HIS A 140 3.79 -8.89 2.33
C HIS A 140 2.62 -9.51 3.09
N ASP A 141 1.65 -8.68 3.49
CA ASP A 141 0.39 -9.19 4.07
C ASP A 141 -0.82 -8.46 3.47
N CYS A 142 -1.98 -9.10 3.55
CA CYS A 142 -3.24 -8.42 3.18
C CYS A 142 -3.66 -7.38 4.23
N ALA A 143 -3.25 -7.56 5.48
CA ALA A 143 -3.59 -6.74 6.65
C ALA A 143 -5.10 -6.53 6.88
N THR A 144 -5.95 -7.35 6.23
CA THR A 144 -7.41 -7.26 6.35
C THR A 144 -7.95 -7.91 7.63
N PHE A 145 -7.16 -8.78 8.25
CA PHE A 145 -7.48 -9.41 9.53
C PHE A 145 -6.81 -8.62 10.67
N ARG A 146 -7.59 -8.30 11.71
CA ARG A 146 -7.07 -7.56 12.86
C ARG A 146 -5.96 -8.33 13.57
N TRP A 147 -6.13 -9.64 13.73
CA TRP A 147 -5.18 -10.47 14.47
C TRP A 147 -3.79 -10.50 13.80
N THR A 148 -3.68 -10.51 12.46
CA THR A 148 -2.39 -10.48 11.78
C THR A 148 -1.64 -9.19 12.04
N ARG A 149 -2.34 -8.05 12.01
CA ARG A 149 -1.75 -6.74 12.30
C ARG A 149 -1.27 -6.64 13.75
N VAL A 150 -2.10 -7.09 14.70
CA VAL A 150 -1.76 -7.10 16.13
C VAL A 150 -0.56 -8.00 16.40
N LEU A 151 -0.53 -9.19 15.80
CA LEU A 151 0.57 -10.15 15.96
C LEU A 151 1.90 -9.58 15.44
N ILE A 152 1.88 -9.01 14.22
CA ILE A 152 3.10 -8.41 13.63
C ILE A 152 3.53 -7.20 14.47
N ALA A 153 2.60 -6.36 14.93
CA ALA A 153 2.91 -5.20 15.78
C ALA A 153 3.52 -5.62 17.12
N HIS A 154 2.97 -6.68 17.74
CA HIS A 154 3.52 -7.23 18.98
C HIS A 154 4.94 -7.74 18.79
N TRP A 155 5.23 -8.50 17.75
CA TRP A 155 6.57 -8.98 17.47
C TRP A 155 7.55 -7.85 17.11
N ALA A 156 7.11 -6.87 16.32
CA ALA A 156 7.93 -5.70 16.01
C ALA A 156 8.34 -4.98 17.31
N ALA A 157 7.38 -4.69 18.19
CA ALA A 157 7.63 -4.06 19.49
C ALA A 157 8.55 -4.92 20.39
N LEU A 158 8.33 -6.26 20.43
CA LEU A 158 9.15 -7.19 21.22
C LEU A 158 10.62 -7.14 20.82
N TYR A 159 10.92 -6.91 19.55
CA TYR A 159 12.28 -6.84 19.00
C TYR A 159 12.78 -5.40 18.76
N GLY A 160 12.13 -4.39 19.39
CA GLY A 160 12.56 -3.00 19.33
C GLY A 160 12.47 -2.36 17.94
N ARG A 161 11.51 -2.82 17.10
CA ARG A 161 11.34 -2.33 15.73
C ARG A 161 10.12 -1.46 15.59
N ASP A 162 10.27 -0.32 14.93
CA ASP A 162 9.13 0.51 14.54
C ASP A 162 8.35 -0.15 13.39
N LEU A 163 7.05 -0.35 13.61
CA LEU A 163 6.15 -0.88 12.58
C LEU A 163 5.61 0.24 11.71
N HIS A 164 5.84 0.13 10.41
CA HIS A 164 5.32 1.03 9.38
C HIS A 164 4.43 0.27 8.40
N LEU A 165 3.38 0.93 7.88
CA LEU A 165 2.48 0.32 6.90
C LEU A 165 2.39 1.17 5.64
N ILE A 166 2.58 0.54 4.48
CA ILE A 166 2.17 1.08 3.17
C ILE A 166 0.88 0.37 2.76
N MET A 167 -0.20 1.10 2.68
CA MET A 167 -1.54 0.59 2.40
C MET A 167 -1.96 0.93 0.97
N LEU A 168 -1.99 -0.10 0.09
CA LEU A 168 -2.45 0.04 -1.28
C LEU A 168 -3.97 0.02 -1.32
N ASP A 169 -4.57 1.21 -1.42
CA ASP A 169 -6.00 1.38 -1.56
C ASP A 169 -6.38 1.51 -3.03
N VAL A 170 -7.10 0.52 -3.54
CA VAL A 170 -7.55 0.49 -4.93
C VAL A 170 -9.02 0.09 -4.99
N PRO A 171 -9.79 0.57 -5.99
CA PRO A 171 -11.15 0.13 -6.20
C PRO A 171 -11.25 -1.39 -6.33
N PRO A 172 -12.30 -2.04 -5.77
CA PRO A 172 -12.46 -3.50 -5.84
C PRO A 172 -12.49 -4.05 -7.27
N THR A 173 -13.00 -3.28 -8.23
CA THR A 173 -12.99 -3.60 -9.66
C THR A 173 -11.57 -3.73 -10.21
N VAL A 174 -10.71 -2.77 -9.87
CA VAL A 174 -9.29 -2.75 -10.24
C VAL A 174 -8.53 -3.91 -9.58
N ALA A 175 -8.81 -4.20 -8.30
CA ALA A 175 -8.22 -5.34 -7.61
C ALA A 175 -8.65 -6.68 -8.24
N ARG A 176 -9.93 -6.81 -8.60
CA ARG A 176 -10.46 -8.01 -9.28
C ARG A 176 -9.80 -8.20 -10.66
N ALA A 177 -9.70 -7.14 -11.47
CA ALA A 177 -8.98 -7.19 -12.74
C ALA A 177 -7.52 -7.63 -12.56
N GLY A 178 -6.84 -7.15 -11.52
CA GLY A 178 -5.48 -7.56 -11.18
C GLY A 178 -5.35 -9.04 -10.76
N GLN A 179 -6.41 -9.68 -10.26
CA GLN A 179 -6.43 -11.14 -10.02
C GLN A 179 -6.56 -11.91 -11.33
N TYR A 180 -7.47 -11.48 -12.21
CA TYR A 180 -7.66 -12.12 -13.52
C TYR A 180 -6.39 -12.08 -14.37
N ALA A 181 -5.73 -10.94 -14.46
CA ALA A 181 -4.48 -10.77 -15.21
C ALA A 181 -3.34 -11.69 -14.76
N ARG A 182 -3.39 -12.20 -13.52
CA ARG A 182 -2.37 -13.12 -12.95
C ARG A 182 -2.81 -14.58 -12.96
N GLY A 183 -3.97 -14.92 -13.51
CA GLY A 183 -4.50 -16.29 -13.46
C GLY A 183 -4.81 -16.81 -12.06
N ARG A 184 -4.77 -15.93 -11.01
CA ARG A 184 -4.99 -16.28 -9.61
C ARG A 184 -6.31 -15.70 -9.13
N ARG A 185 -7.30 -16.55 -8.96
CA ARG A 185 -8.62 -16.13 -8.45
C ARG A 185 -8.76 -16.49 -6.99
N VAL A 186 -9.05 -15.51 -6.16
CA VAL A 186 -9.58 -15.75 -4.82
C VAL A 186 -11.08 -16.03 -4.98
N ASN A 187 -11.60 -17.01 -4.24
CA ASN A 187 -13.04 -17.29 -4.19
C ASN A 187 -13.81 -15.97 -3.99
N GLY A 188 -14.92 -15.80 -4.71
CA GLY A 188 -15.71 -14.56 -4.71
C GLY A 188 -16.17 -14.14 -3.32
N VAL A 189 -16.58 -15.10 -2.47
CA VAL A 189 -16.99 -14.85 -1.08
C VAL A 189 -15.81 -14.35 -0.26
N ALA A 190 -14.66 -15.02 -0.36
CA ALA A 190 -13.44 -14.61 0.35
C ALA A 190 -12.96 -13.24 -0.11
N PHE A 191 -13.01 -12.96 -1.41
CA PHE A 191 -12.69 -11.62 -1.93
C PHE A 191 -13.60 -10.54 -1.39
N THR A 192 -14.92 -10.78 -1.39
CA THR A 192 -15.91 -9.83 -0.85
C THR A 192 -15.65 -9.55 0.64
N LEU A 193 -15.31 -10.60 1.42
CA LEU A 193 -14.97 -10.45 2.82
C LEU A 193 -13.71 -9.60 3.02
N HIS A 194 -12.65 -9.82 2.20
CA HIS A 194 -11.45 -8.98 2.22
C HIS A 194 -11.77 -7.52 1.91
N VAL A 195 -12.59 -7.26 0.88
CA VAL A 195 -13.00 -5.90 0.50
C VAL A 195 -13.81 -5.22 1.61
N ARG A 196 -14.78 -5.92 2.23
CA ARG A 196 -15.57 -5.37 3.34
C ARG A 196 -14.68 -5.00 4.53
N ARG A 197 -13.76 -5.89 4.94
CA ARG A 197 -12.81 -5.63 6.03
C ARG A 197 -11.86 -4.49 5.70
N TRP A 198 -11.38 -4.43 4.46
CA TRP A 198 -10.51 -3.35 3.99
C TRP A 198 -11.21 -2.00 4.04
N ARG A 199 -12.43 -1.90 3.50
CA ARG A 199 -13.22 -0.66 3.56
C ARG A 199 -13.46 -0.19 4.99
N ARG A 200 -13.76 -1.13 5.91
CA ARG A 200 -13.92 -0.79 7.33
C ARG A 200 -12.61 -0.25 7.91
N LEU A 201 -11.50 -0.92 7.63
CA LEU A 201 -10.17 -0.50 8.08
C LEU A 201 -9.82 0.88 7.53
N MET A 202 -10.03 1.13 6.24
CA MET A 202 -9.78 2.43 5.61
C MET A 202 -10.63 3.53 6.27
N ARG A 203 -11.92 3.30 6.54
CA ARG A 203 -12.76 4.26 7.27
C ARG A 203 -12.20 4.58 8.66
N THR A 204 -11.81 3.57 9.41
CA THR A 204 -11.19 3.76 10.72
C THR A 204 -9.96 4.66 10.64
N ILE A 205 -9.12 4.50 9.62
CA ILE A 205 -7.90 5.28 9.47
C ILE A 205 -8.19 6.69 8.95
N THR A 206 -9.01 6.83 7.90
CA THR A 206 -9.18 8.12 7.20
C THR A 206 -10.21 9.03 7.87
N ILE A 207 -11.28 8.45 8.43
CA ILE A 207 -12.38 9.22 9.04
C ILE A 207 -12.21 9.30 10.56
N GLU A 208 -12.01 8.16 11.23
CA GLU A 208 -11.87 8.10 12.68
C GLU A 208 -10.47 8.49 13.17
N ARG A 209 -9.52 8.70 12.25
CA ARG A 209 -8.11 9.05 12.52
C ARG A 209 -7.40 8.06 13.45
N ARG A 210 -7.87 6.81 13.50
CA ARG A 210 -7.29 5.73 14.29
C ARG A 210 -6.26 4.95 13.48
N ARG A 211 -5.16 4.60 14.11
CA ARG A 211 -4.16 3.71 13.48
C ARG A 211 -4.72 2.30 13.32
N PRO A 212 -4.29 1.54 12.29
CA PRO A 212 -4.77 0.18 12.03
C PRO A 212 -4.40 -0.82 13.14
N THR A 213 -3.37 -0.48 13.92
CA THR A 213 -2.94 -1.14 15.15
C THR A 213 -2.19 -0.15 16.03
N ASP A 214 -2.34 -0.26 17.35
CA ASP A 214 -1.77 0.68 18.31
C ASP A 214 -0.23 0.71 18.27
N GLY A 215 0.42 -0.37 17.86
CA GLY A 215 1.88 -0.46 17.70
C GLY A 215 2.43 0.06 16.38
N SER A 216 1.64 0.67 15.49
CA SER A 216 2.18 1.21 14.23
C SER A 216 2.73 2.63 14.41
N ARG A 217 3.99 2.85 13.99
CA ARG A 217 4.64 4.16 14.00
C ARG A 217 4.05 5.07 12.93
N SER A 218 3.94 4.58 11.70
CA SER A 218 3.34 5.34 10.61
C SER A 218 2.48 4.49 9.67
N VAL A 219 1.60 5.16 8.96
CA VAL A 219 0.72 4.59 7.93
C VAL A 219 0.72 5.49 6.72
N VAL A 220 1.08 4.97 5.56
CA VAL A 220 1.03 5.68 4.29
C VAL A 220 -0.02 5.00 3.41
N ILE A 221 -1.05 5.74 3.03
CA ILE A 221 -2.09 5.26 2.12
C ILE A 221 -1.74 5.75 0.72
N VAL A 222 -1.65 4.82 -0.22
CA VAL A 222 -1.34 5.11 -1.62
C VAL A 222 -2.30 4.40 -2.55
N ASP A 223 -2.55 4.98 -3.70
CA ASP A 223 -3.23 4.32 -4.81
C ASP A 223 -2.20 3.78 -5.83
N ARG A 224 -2.71 3.13 -6.87
CA ARG A 224 -1.84 2.57 -7.93
C ARG A 224 -1.12 3.67 -8.71
N ALA A 225 -1.75 4.83 -8.92
CA ALA A 225 -1.18 5.95 -9.64
C ALA A 225 -0.01 6.55 -8.86
N THR A 226 -0.17 6.77 -7.56
CA THR A 226 0.90 7.23 -6.67
C THR A 226 2.07 6.24 -6.65
N VAL A 227 1.81 4.94 -6.47
CA VAL A 227 2.87 3.91 -6.51
C VAL A 227 3.62 3.93 -7.84
N ASN A 228 2.94 4.15 -8.97
CA ASN A 228 3.59 4.21 -10.28
C ASN A 228 4.46 5.46 -10.45
N ARG A 229 4.16 6.56 -9.78
CA ARG A 229 4.98 7.79 -9.79
C ARG A 229 6.16 7.72 -8.83
N MET A 230 6.01 7.03 -7.69
CA MET A 230 7.10 6.83 -6.75
C MET A 230 8.30 6.17 -7.43
N ARG A 231 9.49 6.67 -7.14
CA ARG A 231 10.75 6.13 -7.67
C ARG A 231 11.34 5.07 -6.77
N ARG A 232 11.30 5.30 -5.44
CA ARG A 232 11.97 4.39 -4.49
C ARG A 232 11.38 4.46 -3.07
N VAL A 233 11.64 3.40 -2.34
CA VAL A 233 11.49 3.31 -0.89
C VAL A 233 12.87 2.99 -0.35
N LYS A 234 13.40 3.84 0.53
CA LYS A 234 14.74 3.72 1.12
C LYS A 234 14.68 3.45 2.61
N PHE A 235 15.69 2.73 3.08
CA PHE A 235 15.98 2.61 4.50
C PHE A 235 17.25 3.40 4.80
N VAL A 236 17.19 4.21 5.86
CA VAL A 236 18.26 5.12 6.25
C VAL A 236 18.64 4.89 7.72
N ALA A 237 19.92 5.11 8.04
CA ALA A 237 20.44 5.00 9.40
C ALA A 237 19.80 6.03 10.34
#